data_f1d5895eb6e04a4a6ad84571a9a47d42
#
_entry.id   f1d5895eb6e04a4a6ad84571a9a47d42
#
_cell.length_a   1.000
_cell.length_b   1.000
_cell.length_c   1.000
_cell.angle_alpha   90.00
_cell.angle_beta   90.00
_cell.angle_gamma   90.00
#
_symmetry.space_group_name_H-M   'P 1'
#
loop_
_entity.id
_entity.type
_entity.pdbx_description
1 polymer ?
#
loop_
_entity_poly.entity_id
_entity_poly.type
_entity_poly.pdbx_seq_one_letter_code
_entity_poly.pdbx_strand_id
1 'polypeptide(L)'
;VKKLEQAKAALEFCLGNLNKGDRFEIVRYSTEAESLFGELASADKENIHEAREFISGLKAGGGTAIEEALIMAVNRAKERRKKGAASRPFQVIFLTDGRPTIGETRPDKILERLASATEKTSGLVRIFSFGIGTDINTKLLDRIAEDTRAITEYVLPEEDIEHKVSRFYSKISQPVMADIKIKAQGGIRLSKRHPAQLPDLFKGDQLVVFGRYSSKKSDKEKPQVILEGTLAGKTTTFTYKAAFGANEKHDFIPRLWATRRVGYLLDEIRLHGENDELKDEVVTLARRWGIVTPYTSYLIIEDEENRAVPLARQSMGQRSARPNSSPSSIINGRNSFLERFGSGQTAGRDAARYLREFEKKAFHGFAASETGDAAVAAARSSAKLKAASSTNASKEAYEESLYGNQIRFEQQSTRQIAGKTFYHNNNAWVDAEAAEKPEAKVRKIVFGSDNYFKLLARSATIAKWLSVAGNLQVLIDGEIYEITKKEES
;
A
#
# COMPACT_ATOMS: atom_id res chain seq x y z
N VAL A 1 -4.74 4.72 29.89
CA VAL A 1 -5.28 6.06 30.22
C VAL A 1 -5.03 7.02 29.07
N LYS A 2 -3.79 7.20 28.60
CA LYS A 2 -3.44 8.17 27.54
C LYS A 2 -4.21 7.93 26.23
N LYS A 3 -4.38 6.68 25.77
CA LYS A 3 -5.10 6.36 24.52
C LYS A 3 -6.58 6.76 24.60
N LEU A 4 -7.25 6.49 25.72
CA LEU A 4 -8.65 6.85 25.90
C LEU A 4 -8.85 8.36 25.91
N GLU A 5 -7.98 9.13 26.56
CA GLU A 5 -8.08 10.59 26.59
C GLU A 5 -7.87 11.19 25.19
N GLN A 6 -6.93 10.67 24.41
CA GLN A 6 -6.76 11.08 23.01
C GLN A 6 -7.97 10.70 22.13
N ALA A 7 -8.57 9.52 22.35
CA ALA A 7 -9.78 9.11 21.64
C ALA A 7 -10.98 10.02 22.00
N LYS A 8 -11.13 10.40 23.28
CA LYS A 8 -12.15 11.37 23.71
C LYS A 8 -11.96 12.71 23.01
N ALA A 9 -10.72 13.24 22.99
CA ALA A 9 -10.42 14.51 22.31
C ALA A 9 -10.72 14.44 20.80
N ALA A 10 -10.41 13.32 20.16
CA ALA A 10 -10.76 13.08 18.76
C ALA A 10 -12.27 13.06 18.50
N LEU A 11 -13.05 12.42 19.37
CA LEU A 11 -14.51 12.41 19.30
C LEU A 11 -15.12 13.82 19.55
N GLU A 12 -14.58 14.55 20.50
CA GLU A 12 -14.94 15.96 20.76
C GLU A 12 -14.70 16.83 19.52
N PHE A 13 -13.58 16.65 18.85
CA PHE A 13 -13.29 17.33 17.58
C PHE A 13 -14.33 16.99 16.52
N CYS A 14 -14.69 15.72 16.37
CA CYS A 14 -15.71 15.28 15.41
C CYS A 14 -17.06 15.92 15.71
N LEU A 15 -17.50 15.95 16.97
CA LEU A 15 -18.74 16.60 17.41
C LEU A 15 -18.74 18.10 17.11
N GLY A 16 -17.63 18.78 17.40
CA GLY A 16 -17.48 20.22 17.15
C GLY A 16 -17.51 20.62 15.68
N ASN A 17 -17.29 19.66 14.77
CA ASN A 17 -17.24 19.87 13.33
C ASN A 17 -18.44 19.25 12.56
N LEU A 18 -19.47 18.79 13.25
CA LEU A 18 -20.72 18.38 12.62
C LEU A 18 -21.42 19.58 11.98
N ASN A 19 -21.98 19.37 10.79
CA ASN A 19 -22.75 20.41 10.11
C ASN A 19 -24.19 20.48 10.67
N LYS A 20 -24.82 21.62 10.59
CA LYS A 20 -26.17 21.89 11.11
C LYS A 20 -27.26 20.93 10.60
N GLY A 21 -27.05 20.23 9.52
CA GLY A 21 -27.99 19.25 8.96
C GLY A 21 -27.55 17.80 9.17
N ASP A 22 -26.45 17.58 9.87
CA ASP A 22 -25.97 16.24 10.15
C ASP A 22 -26.79 15.58 11.24
N ARG A 23 -26.77 14.27 11.25
CA ARG A 23 -27.32 13.42 12.29
C ARG A 23 -26.26 12.44 12.71
N PHE A 24 -26.16 12.17 14.00
CA PHE A 24 -25.11 11.35 14.56
C PHE A 24 -25.61 10.42 15.65
N GLU A 25 -24.83 9.43 15.98
CA GLU A 25 -24.97 8.52 17.09
C GLU A 25 -23.59 8.19 17.62
N ILE A 26 -23.48 7.89 18.91
CA ILE A 26 -22.25 7.40 19.54
C ILE A 26 -22.53 6.02 20.13
N VAL A 27 -21.73 5.04 19.71
CA VAL A 27 -21.75 3.69 20.25
C VAL A 27 -20.45 3.46 21.02
N ARG A 28 -20.52 3.28 22.33
CA ARG A 28 -19.41 2.75 23.11
C ARG A 28 -19.49 1.23 23.16
N TYR A 29 -18.37 0.58 23.25
CA TYR A 29 -18.33 -0.85 23.41
C TYR A 29 -17.14 -1.31 24.25
N SER A 30 -17.37 -2.36 25.04
CA SER A 30 -16.39 -3.10 25.80
C SER A 30 -16.86 -4.55 25.88
N THR A 31 -17.38 -5.01 26.99
CA THR A 31 -18.05 -6.33 27.13
C THR A 31 -19.37 -6.34 26.38
N GLU A 32 -20.05 -5.22 26.26
CA GLU A 32 -21.31 -5.00 25.56
C GLU A 32 -21.19 -3.72 24.71
N ALA A 33 -22.03 -3.60 23.70
CA ALA A 33 -22.19 -2.36 22.94
C ALA A 33 -23.37 -1.54 23.47
N GLU A 34 -23.18 -0.24 23.68
CA GLU A 34 -24.19 0.69 24.18
C GLU A 34 -24.25 1.93 23.30
N SER A 35 -25.46 2.27 22.92
CA SER A 35 -25.79 3.40 22.08
C SER A 35 -26.24 4.57 22.95
N LEU A 36 -25.80 5.78 22.66
CA LEU A 36 -26.16 6.97 23.45
C LEU A 36 -27.64 7.31 23.27
N PHE A 37 -28.10 7.51 22.04
CA PHE A 37 -29.47 7.95 21.76
C PHE A 37 -30.40 6.79 21.33
N GLY A 38 -29.85 5.65 20.95
CA GLY A 38 -30.66 4.56 20.40
C GLY A 38 -31.14 4.82 18.96
N GLU A 39 -31.03 6.03 18.43
CA GLU A 39 -31.29 6.42 17.05
C GLU A 39 -30.34 7.56 16.59
N LEU A 40 -30.42 7.97 15.33
CA LEU A 40 -29.65 9.11 14.85
C LEU A 40 -30.26 10.43 15.38
N ALA A 41 -29.57 11.09 16.29
CA ALA A 41 -29.92 12.39 16.82
C ALA A 41 -29.49 13.53 15.88
N SER A 42 -30.18 14.68 15.91
CA SER A 42 -29.79 15.87 15.17
C SER A 42 -28.53 16.52 15.79
N ALA A 43 -27.66 17.11 14.97
CA ALA A 43 -26.51 17.86 15.46
C ALA A 43 -26.90 19.26 15.95
N ASP A 44 -27.76 19.32 16.98
CA ASP A 44 -28.13 20.55 17.69
C ASP A 44 -27.36 20.71 19.00
N LYS A 45 -27.52 21.81 19.67
CA LYS A 45 -26.77 22.16 20.89
C LYS A 45 -27.01 21.19 22.04
N GLU A 46 -28.26 20.73 22.18
CA GLU A 46 -28.70 19.86 23.29
C GLU A 46 -28.08 18.47 23.12
N ASN A 47 -28.27 17.86 21.96
CA ASN A 47 -27.70 16.53 21.66
C ASN A 47 -26.16 16.54 21.66
N ILE A 48 -25.52 17.62 21.19
CA ILE A 48 -24.06 17.75 21.26
C ILE A 48 -23.60 17.87 22.72
N HIS A 49 -24.33 18.54 23.58
CA HIS A 49 -23.99 18.63 25.00
C HIS A 49 -24.09 17.28 25.68
N GLU A 50 -25.19 16.56 25.48
CA GLU A 50 -25.37 15.20 26.00
C GLU A 50 -24.27 14.23 25.51
N ALA A 51 -23.90 14.33 24.23
CA ALA A 51 -22.81 13.53 23.66
C ALA A 51 -21.46 13.82 24.33
N ARG A 52 -21.17 15.08 24.66
CA ARG A 52 -19.94 15.46 25.39
C ARG A 52 -19.93 14.90 26.81
N GLU A 53 -21.03 14.94 27.51
CA GLU A 53 -21.15 14.32 28.84
C GLU A 53 -20.92 12.82 28.76
N PHE A 54 -21.52 12.14 27.77
CA PHE A 54 -21.32 10.73 27.52
C PHE A 54 -19.83 10.39 27.24
N ILE A 55 -19.16 11.16 26.36
CA ILE A 55 -17.73 10.96 26.03
C ILE A 55 -16.87 11.18 27.29
N SER A 56 -17.14 12.23 28.06
CA SER A 56 -16.38 12.52 29.29
C SER A 56 -16.46 11.36 30.29
N GLY A 57 -17.62 10.72 30.38
CA GLY A 57 -17.90 9.58 31.24
C GLY A 57 -17.27 8.25 30.80
N LEU A 58 -16.68 8.13 29.60
CA LEU A 58 -16.08 6.92 29.10
C LEU A 58 -14.92 6.45 30.00
N LYS A 59 -14.88 5.15 30.30
CA LYS A 59 -13.83 4.50 31.11
C LYS A 59 -13.24 3.35 30.31
N ALA A 60 -11.90 3.19 30.42
CA ALA A 60 -11.22 2.04 29.85
C ALA A 60 -11.47 0.79 30.71
N GLY A 61 -11.78 -0.33 30.06
CA GLY A 61 -11.92 -1.63 30.73
C GLY A 61 -12.90 -2.54 30.03
N GLY A 62 -12.87 -3.81 30.43
CA GLY A 62 -13.74 -4.85 29.88
C GLY A 62 -13.14 -5.57 28.67
N GLY A 63 -13.99 -6.29 27.94
CA GLY A 63 -13.64 -7.00 26.72
C GLY A 63 -13.76 -6.12 25.48
N THR A 64 -13.83 -6.75 24.29
CA THR A 64 -13.88 -6.04 22.99
C THR A 64 -14.95 -6.69 22.10
N ALA A 65 -16.20 -6.21 22.20
CA ALA A 65 -17.38 -6.70 21.46
C ALA A 65 -17.50 -6.01 20.08
N ILE A 66 -16.54 -6.25 19.20
CA ILE A 66 -16.44 -5.58 17.87
C ILE A 66 -17.67 -5.83 17.00
N GLU A 67 -18.11 -7.10 16.90
CA GLU A 67 -19.25 -7.46 16.07
C GLU A 67 -20.50 -6.69 16.47
N GLU A 68 -20.84 -6.74 17.75
CA GLU A 68 -22.03 -6.11 18.30
C GLU A 68 -22.07 -4.61 18.00
N ALA A 69 -20.95 -3.92 18.24
CA ALA A 69 -20.82 -2.49 17.97
C ALA A 69 -21.03 -2.15 16.49
N LEU A 70 -20.39 -2.91 15.59
CA LEU A 70 -20.53 -2.70 14.14
C LEU A 70 -21.93 -2.98 13.63
N ILE A 71 -22.56 -4.08 14.08
CA ILE A 71 -23.95 -4.43 13.71
C ILE A 71 -24.91 -3.36 14.24
N MET A 72 -24.71 -2.87 15.45
CA MET A 72 -25.50 -1.79 16.01
C MET A 72 -25.38 -0.52 15.14
N ALA A 73 -24.19 -0.11 14.77
CA ALA A 73 -23.95 1.05 13.90
C ALA A 73 -24.59 0.89 12.51
N VAL A 74 -24.47 -0.27 11.88
CA VAL A 74 -25.06 -0.55 10.56
C VAL A 74 -26.59 -0.57 10.63
N ASN A 75 -27.19 -1.02 11.74
CA ASN A 75 -28.63 -1.00 11.91
C ASN A 75 -29.20 0.42 11.92
N ARG A 76 -28.44 1.43 12.41
CA ARG A 76 -28.84 2.85 12.30
C ARG A 76 -28.96 3.31 10.84
N ALA A 77 -28.11 2.82 9.96
CA ALA A 77 -28.25 3.09 8.53
C ALA A 77 -29.52 2.51 7.91
N LYS A 78 -29.94 1.31 8.34
CA LYS A 78 -31.21 0.67 7.89
C LYS A 78 -32.42 1.44 8.33
N GLU A 79 -32.48 1.87 9.59
CA GLU A 79 -33.57 2.68 10.15
C GLU A 79 -33.77 3.99 9.40
N ARG A 80 -32.66 4.66 9.09
CA ARG A 80 -32.67 5.89 8.29
C ARG A 80 -33.31 5.69 6.92
N ARG A 81 -33.02 4.57 6.25
CA ARG A 81 -33.60 4.24 4.95
C ARG A 81 -35.10 4.06 5.01
N LYS A 82 -35.62 3.39 6.04
CA LYS A 82 -37.05 3.23 6.25
C LYS A 82 -37.77 4.58 6.41
N LYS A 83 -37.08 5.59 6.99
CA LYS A 83 -37.59 6.96 7.16
C LYS A 83 -37.41 7.84 5.89
N GLY A 84 -37.05 7.29 4.72
CA GLY A 84 -36.99 8.01 3.43
C GLY A 84 -35.74 8.84 3.17
N ALA A 85 -34.74 8.82 4.05
CA ALA A 85 -33.53 9.66 3.94
C ALA A 85 -32.34 8.91 3.26
N ALA A 86 -32.62 8.08 2.27
CA ALA A 86 -31.68 7.09 1.72
C ALA A 86 -30.54 7.64 0.84
N SER A 87 -30.53 8.92 0.51
CA SER A 87 -29.60 9.46 -0.50
C SER A 87 -28.27 10.01 0.02
N ARG A 88 -28.07 10.07 1.33
CA ARG A 88 -26.82 10.57 1.93
C ARG A 88 -25.92 9.40 2.35
N PRO A 89 -24.58 9.50 2.19
CA PRO A 89 -23.63 8.53 2.74
C PRO A 89 -23.82 8.37 4.25
N PHE A 90 -23.67 7.16 4.75
CA PHE A 90 -23.64 6.84 6.16
C PHE A 90 -22.21 6.44 6.53
N GLN A 91 -21.58 7.23 7.37
CA GLN A 91 -20.18 7.07 7.76
C GLN A 91 -20.09 6.56 9.18
N VAL A 92 -19.33 5.51 9.40
CA VAL A 92 -18.96 5.00 10.71
C VAL A 92 -17.48 5.26 10.91
N ILE A 93 -17.12 5.94 11.99
CA ILE A 93 -15.75 6.10 12.46
C ILE A 93 -15.55 5.07 13.57
N PHE A 94 -14.85 3.99 13.25
CA PHE A 94 -14.65 2.87 14.15
C PHE A 94 -13.25 2.90 14.73
N LEU A 95 -13.15 3.04 16.06
CA LEU A 95 -11.87 3.08 16.79
C LEU A 95 -11.76 1.82 17.67
N THR A 96 -10.64 1.12 17.59
CA THR A 96 -10.34 -0.03 18.45
C THR A 96 -8.84 -0.09 18.77
N ASP A 97 -8.50 -0.51 19.98
CA ASP A 97 -7.13 -0.77 20.42
C ASP A 97 -6.88 -2.25 20.74
N GLY A 98 -7.86 -3.11 20.45
CA GLY A 98 -7.81 -4.54 20.74
C GLY A 98 -8.41 -5.42 19.64
N ARG A 99 -8.24 -6.70 19.83
CA ARG A 99 -8.86 -7.76 19.03
C ARG A 99 -10.26 -8.08 19.58
N PRO A 100 -11.16 -8.67 18.77
CA PRO A 100 -12.43 -9.16 19.30
C PRO A 100 -12.19 -10.23 20.37
N THR A 101 -12.76 -10.02 21.56
CA THR A 101 -12.64 -10.94 22.71
C THR A 101 -13.99 -11.34 23.28
N ILE A 102 -15.07 -10.68 22.88
CA ILE A 102 -16.45 -10.92 23.34
C ILE A 102 -17.36 -11.13 22.12
N GLY A 103 -18.38 -11.96 22.30
CA GLY A 103 -19.31 -12.34 21.26
C GLY A 103 -18.67 -13.23 20.20
N GLU A 104 -18.90 -12.93 18.91
CA GLU A 104 -18.17 -13.61 17.84
C GLU A 104 -16.75 -13.04 17.75
N THR A 105 -15.76 -13.90 17.87
CA THR A 105 -14.34 -13.51 17.85
C THR A 105 -13.62 -13.93 16.58
N ARG A 106 -14.23 -14.78 15.75
CA ARG A 106 -13.67 -15.24 14.48
C ARG A 106 -13.86 -14.18 13.40
N PRO A 107 -12.75 -13.66 12.81
CA PRO A 107 -12.83 -12.60 11.82
C PRO A 107 -13.73 -12.91 10.62
N ASP A 108 -13.68 -14.14 10.10
CA ASP A 108 -14.49 -14.59 8.97
C ASP A 108 -15.99 -14.49 9.27
N LYS A 109 -16.42 -14.87 10.45
CA LYS A 109 -17.81 -14.81 10.88
C LYS A 109 -18.30 -13.38 11.15
N ILE A 110 -17.44 -12.54 11.72
CA ILE A 110 -17.74 -11.12 11.88
C ILE A 110 -17.98 -10.49 10.51
N LEU A 111 -17.09 -10.74 9.55
CA LEU A 111 -17.21 -10.22 8.18
C LEU A 111 -18.46 -10.72 7.45
N GLU A 112 -18.78 -12.01 7.56
CA GLU A 112 -19.98 -12.61 6.97
C GLU A 112 -21.26 -11.93 7.49
N ARG A 113 -21.37 -11.73 8.80
CA ARG A 113 -22.51 -11.07 9.42
C ARG A 113 -22.59 -9.59 9.08
N LEU A 114 -21.43 -8.91 9.03
CA LEU A 114 -21.36 -7.50 8.65
C LEU A 114 -21.75 -7.31 7.18
N ALA A 115 -21.28 -8.15 6.26
CA ALA A 115 -21.68 -8.15 4.86
C ALA A 115 -23.21 -8.31 4.70
N SER A 116 -23.78 -9.30 5.37
CA SER A 116 -25.25 -9.53 5.36
C SER A 116 -26.02 -8.33 5.95
N ALA A 117 -25.43 -7.62 6.91
CA ALA A 117 -26.02 -6.41 7.46
C ALA A 117 -25.93 -5.24 6.49
N THR A 118 -24.81 -5.05 5.83
CA THR A 118 -24.56 -3.92 4.91
C THR A 118 -25.29 -4.05 3.57
N GLU A 119 -25.48 -5.25 3.03
CA GLU A 119 -26.29 -5.49 1.82
C GLU A 119 -27.67 -4.84 1.91
N LYS A 120 -28.30 -4.91 3.09
CA LYS A 120 -29.62 -4.31 3.37
C LYS A 120 -29.61 -2.78 3.41
N THR A 121 -28.43 -2.14 3.33
CA THR A 121 -28.27 -0.68 3.37
C THR A 121 -28.08 -0.04 1.98
N SER A 122 -28.15 -0.81 0.90
CA SER A 122 -27.91 -0.34 -0.48
C SER A 122 -26.49 0.19 -0.73
N GLY A 123 -25.49 -0.29 -0.01
CA GLY A 123 -24.09 0.04 -0.23
C GLY A 123 -23.68 1.47 0.19
N LEU A 124 -24.52 2.17 0.96
CA LEU A 124 -24.25 3.56 1.39
C LEU A 124 -23.44 3.67 2.68
N VAL A 125 -23.16 2.54 3.35
CA VAL A 125 -22.37 2.53 4.59
C VAL A 125 -20.88 2.52 4.25
N ARG A 126 -20.12 3.38 4.93
CA ARG A 126 -18.65 3.45 4.90
C ARG A 126 -18.13 3.30 6.32
N ILE A 127 -17.32 2.29 6.58
CA ILE A 127 -16.74 2.03 7.91
C ILE A 127 -15.26 2.33 7.84
N PHE A 128 -14.90 3.52 8.31
CA PHE A 128 -13.51 3.96 8.44
C PHE A 128 -12.95 3.42 9.75
N SER A 129 -11.96 2.55 9.67
CA SER A 129 -11.40 1.85 10.81
C SER A 129 -10.12 2.52 11.31
N PHE A 130 -10.01 2.74 12.61
CA PHE A 130 -8.82 3.22 13.29
C PHE A 130 -8.30 2.15 14.25
N GLY A 131 -7.18 1.52 13.88
CA GLY A 131 -6.49 0.57 14.74
C GLY A 131 -5.44 1.27 15.57
N ILE A 132 -5.56 1.22 16.91
CA ILE A 132 -4.73 1.97 17.86
C ILE A 132 -3.75 1.04 18.55
N GLY A 133 -2.46 1.23 18.31
CA GLY A 133 -1.39 0.36 18.80
C GLY A 133 -1.19 -0.86 17.93
N THR A 134 -0.71 -1.94 18.51
CA THR A 134 -0.28 -3.15 17.78
C THR A 134 -1.03 -4.43 18.17
N ASP A 135 -1.84 -4.40 19.25
CA ASP A 135 -2.66 -5.55 19.67
C ASP A 135 -4.05 -5.56 19.00
N ILE A 136 -4.09 -5.34 17.72
CA ILE A 136 -5.28 -5.26 16.87
C ILE A 136 -5.22 -6.30 15.76
N ASN A 137 -6.37 -6.76 15.26
CA ASN A 137 -6.42 -7.62 14.08
C ASN A 137 -6.47 -6.76 12.81
N THR A 138 -5.32 -6.57 12.17
CA THR A 138 -5.20 -5.72 10.98
C THR A 138 -5.97 -6.25 9.78
N LYS A 139 -6.01 -7.57 9.59
CA LYS A 139 -6.76 -8.19 8.48
C LYS A 139 -8.26 -7.94 8.61
N LEU A 140 -8.80 -8.06 9.83
CA LEU A 140 -10.21 -7.78 10.10
C LEU A 140 -10.55 -6.33 9.80
N LEU A 141 -9.74 -5.38 10.30
CA LEU A 141 -10.00 -3.94 10.10
C LEU A 141 -9.92 -3.54 8.63
N ASP A 142 -8.91 -4.03 7.91
CA ASP A 142 -8.74 -3.73 6.49
C ASP A 142 -9.88 -4.31 5.64
N ARG A 143 -10.32 -5.52 5.92
CA ARG A 143 -11.46 -6.11 5.21
C ARG A 143 -12.77 -5.40 5.51
N ILE A 144 -13.04 -5.00 6.75
CA ILE A 144 -14.21 -4.18 7.10
C ILE A 144 -14.23 -2.89 6.27
N ALA A 145 -13.09 -2.21 6.20
CA ALA A 145 -12.97 -0.97 5.45
C ALA A 145 -13.09 -1.21 3.93
N GLU A 146 -12.43 -2.22 3.37
CA GLU A 146 -12.48 -2.54 1.94
C GLU A 146 -13.88 -2.93 1.49
N ASP A 147 -14.57 -3.82 2.21
CA ASP A 147 -15.93 -4.27 1.89
C ASP A 147 -16.93 -3.12 1.90
N THR A 148 -16.64 -2.05 2.65
CA THR A 148 -17.47 -0.83 2.73
C THR A 148 -16.93 0.36 1.94
N ARG A 149 -15.93 0.18 1.07
CA ARG A 149 -15.25 1.23 0.27
C ARG A 149 -14.69 2.38 1.09
N ALA A 150 -14.26 2.08 2.29
CA ALA A 150 -13.60 2.99 3.22
C ALA A 150 -12.10 2.66 3.30
N ILE A 151 -11.42 3.23 4.26
CA ILE A 151 -10.00 2.98 4.51
C ILE A 151 -9.76 2.69 5.99
N THR A 152 -8.64 1.99 6.27
CA THR A 152 -8.13 1.80 7.61
C THR A 152 -6.93 2.72 7.84
N GLU A 153 -6.89 3.35 9.00
CA GLU A 153 -5.73 4.10 9.50
C GLU A 153 -5.18 3.40 10.75
N TYR A 154 -3.87 3.31 10.83
CA TYR A 154 -3.18 2.74 11.98
C TYR A 154 -2.44 3.81 12.76
N VAL A 155 -2.69 3.87 14.06
CA VAL A 155 -2.08 4.82 14.99
C VAL A 155 -1.10 4.07 15.88
N LEU A 156 0.19 4.30 15.68
CA LEU A 156 1.24 3.68 16.49
C LEU A 156 1.26 4.24 17.92
N PRO A 157 1.88 3.53 18.89
CA PRO A 157 1.89 3.95 20.28
C PRO A 157 2.49 5.35 20.54
N GLU A 158 3.40 5.79 19.67
CA GLU A 158 4.06 7.10 19.70
C GLU A 158 3.31 8.20 18.94
N GLU A 159 2.32 7.83 18.13
CA GLU A 159 1.55 8.76 17.32
C GLU A 159 0.34 9.31 18.10
N ASP A 160 -0.13 10.48 17.70
CA ASP A 160 -1.27 11.17 18.32
C ASP A 160 -2.57 10.76 17.64
N ILE A 161 -3.49 10.16 18.42
CA ILE A 161 -4.81 9.68 17.96
C ILE A 161 -5.68 10.86 17.56
N GLU A 162 -5.71 11.92 18.40
CA GLU A 162 -6.52 13.11 18.14
C GLU A 162 -6.14 13.75 16.81
N HIS A 163 -4.84 13.95 16.59
CA HIS A 163 -4.36 14.54 15.34
C HIS A 163 -4.75 13.71 14.10
N LYS A 164 -4.59 12.38 14.15
CA LYS A 164 -4.92 11.52 13.02
C LYS A 164 -6.41 11.47 12.72
N VAL A 165 -7.24 11.27 13.74
CA VAL A 165 -8.70 11.19 13.58
C VAL A 165 -9.27 12.54 13.14
N SER A 166 -8.82 13.63 13.76
CA SER A 166 -9.28 14.99 13.40
C SER A 166 -8.93 15.38 11.97
N ARG A 167 -7.69 15.09 11.55
CA ARG A 167 -7.23 15.29 10.17
C ARG A 167 -8.05 14.46 9.17
N PHE A 168 -8.31 13.22 9.53
CA PHE A 168 -9.10 12.33 8.70
C PHE A 168 -10.56 12.82 8.61
N TYR A 169 -11.22 13.13 9.76
CA TYR A 169 -12.58 13.61 9.79
C TYR A 169 -12.76 14.88 8.95
N SER A 170 -11.80 15.80 9.02
CA SER A 170 -11.84 17.03 8.21
C SER A 170 -11.91 16.75 6.71
N LYS A 171 -11.32 15.64 6.22
CA LYS A 171 -11.41 15.23 4.82
C LYS A 171 -12.78 14.67 4.46
N ILE A 172 -13.36 13.81 5.32
CA ILE A 172 -14.61 13.11 5.00
C ILE A 172 -15.87 13.86 5.38
N SER A 173 -15.76 15.00 6.08
CA SER A 173 -16.90 15.78 6.60
C SER A 173 -17.80 16.38 5.51
N GLN A 174 -17.30 16.52 4.28
CA GLN A 174 -18.05 17.12 3.17
C GLN A 174 -18.04 16.20 1.93
N PRO A 175 -18.87 15.15 1.90
CA PRO A 175 -18.96 14.27 0.74
C PRO A 175 -19.56 15.03 -0.46
N VAL A 176 -18.89 14.88 -1.62
CA VAL A 176 -19.30 15.51 -2.88
C VAL A 176 -19.94 14.48 -3.78
N MET A 177 -19.29 13.31 -4.00
CA MET A 177 -19.78 12.30 -4.91
C MET A 177 -19.51 10.90 -4.35
N ALA A 178 -20.54 10.07 -4.29
CA ALA A 178 -20.46 8.69 -3.80
C ALA A 178 -20.70 7.68 -4.94
N ASP A 179 -20.35 6.41 -4.67
CA ASP A 179 -20.56 5.28 -5.59
C ASP A 179 -19.99 5.49 -6.99
N ILE A 180 -18.78 6.04 -7.03
CA ILE A 180 -18.11 6.44 -8.27
C ILE A 180 -17.77 5.21 -9.12
N LYS A 181 -18.10 5.30 -10.40
CA LYS A 181 -17.76 4.31 -11.44
C LYS A 181 -17.08 5.02 -12.60
N ILE A 182 -16.08 4.36 -13.20
CA ILE A 182 -15.40 4.85 -14.40
C ILE A 182 -15.54 3.83 -15.53
N LYS A 183 -15.92 4.29 -16.71
CA LYS A 183 -16.08 3.52 -17.94
C LYS A 183 -15.34 4.21 -19.07
N ALA A 184 -14.99 3.48 -20.12
CA ALA A 184 -14.49 4.06 -21.36
C ALA A 184 -15.36 3.60 -22.53
N GLN A 185 -15.49 4.46 -23.55
CA GLN A 185 -16.19 4.20 -24.81
C GLN A 185 -15.27 4.49 -26.00
N GLY A 186 -15.75 4.24 -27.21
CA GLY A 186 -14.96 4.46 -28.44
C GLY A 186 -13.91 3.36 -28.67
N GLY A 187 -14.27 2.10 -28.46
CA GLY A 187 -13.38 0.95 -28.67
C GLY A 187 -12.30 0.76 -27.61
N ILE A 188 -12.36 1.50 -26.50
CA ILE A 188 -11.40 1.39 -25.39
C ILE A 188 -11.93 0.48 -24.29
N ARG A 189 -11.08 -0.46 -23.84
CA ARG A 189 -11.33 -1.31 -22.69
C ARG A 189 -10.31 -1.01 -21.59
N LEU A 190 -10.79 -0.62 -20.42
CA LEU A 190 -9.95 -0.40 -19.22
C LEU A 190 -9.80 -1.71 -18.43
N SER A 191 -8.60 -1.98 -17.92
CA SER A 191 -8.28 -3.15 -17.11
C SER A 191 -7.25 -2.82 -16.04
N LYS A 192 -7.12 -3.69 -15.02
CA LYS A 192 -6.14 -3.56 -13.93
C LYS A 192 -6.07 -2.13 -13.37
N ARG A 193 -7.24 -1.56 -13.01
CA ARG A 193 -7.36 -0.20 -12.48
C ARG A 193 -6.99 -0.18 -11.00
N HIS A 194 -6.35 0.90 -10.58
CA HIS A 194 -6.00 1.15 -9.18
C HIS A 194 -6.35 2.59 -8.80
N PRO A 195 -7.16 2.81 -7.74
CA PRO A 195 -7.73 1.77 -6.87
C PRO A 195 -8.71 0.86 -7.62
N ALA A 196 -8.80 -0.41 -7.19
CA ALA A 196 -9.69 -1.41 -7.79
C ALA A 196 -11.16 -1.00 -7.60
N GLN A 197 -11.52 -0.60 -6.39
CA GLN A 197 -12.76 0.08 -6.05
C GLN A 197 -12.48 1.57 -5.88
N LEU A 198 -13.26 2.42 -6.56
CA LEU A 198 -13.08 3.86 -6.45
C LEU A 198 -13.67 4.35 -5.14
N PRO A 199 -12.92 5.15 -4.35
CA PRO A 199 -13.43 5.76 -3.13
C PRO A 199 -14.47 6.83 -3.44
N ASP A 200 -15.27 7.20 -2.45
CA ASP A 200 -16.09 8.38 -2.52
C ASP A 200 -15.20 9.65 -2.60
N LEU A 201 -15.70 10.70 -3.21
CA LEU A 201 -14.98 11.95 -3.40
C LEU A 201 -15.51 12.99 -2.40
N PHE A 202 -14.60 13.59 -1.66
CA PHE A 202 -14.87 14.63 -0.70
C PHE A 202 -14.39 16.00 -1.22
N LYS A 203 -14.85 17.08 -0.61
CA LYS A 203 -14.48 18.43 -1.03
C LYS A 203 -12.97 18.65 -0.90
N GLY A 204 -12.36 19.07 -2.00
CA GLY A 204 -10.91 19.28 -2.08
C GLY A 204 -10.11 18.04 -2.45
N ASP A 205 -10.73 16.87 -2.54
CA ASP A 205 -10.04 15.64 -2.97
C ASP A 205 -9.84 15.59 -4.48
N GLN A 206 -8.81 14.87 -4.87
CA GLN A 206 -8.51 14.53 -6.25
C GLN A 206 -8.59 13.02 -6.44
N LEU A 207 -9.41 12.57 -7.40
CA LEU A 207 -9.47 11.17 -7.78
C LEU A 207 -8.41 10.85 -8.82
N VAL A 208 -7.38 10.12 -8.43
CA VAL A 208 -6.30 9.66 -9.33
C VAL A 208 -6.45 8.18 -9.58
N VAL A 209 -6.70 7.79 -10.82
CA VAL A 209 -6.88 6.40 -11.25
C VAL A 209 -5.81 6.03 -12.25
N PHE A 210 -5.05 4.98 -11.96
CA PHE A 210 -4.15 4.34 -12.92
C PHE A 210 -4.78 3.05 -13.44
N GLY A 211 -4.48 2.70 -14.67
CA GLY A 211 -4.99 1.47 -15.27
C GLY A 211 -4.30 1.14 -16.57
N ARG A 212 -4.54 -0.05 -17.06
CA ARG A 212 -4.16 -0.45 -18.43
C ARG A 212 -5.35 -0.30 -19.36
N TYR A 213 -5.11 -0.04 -20.60
CA TYR A 213 -6.14 -0.02 -21.63
C TYR A 213 -5.73 -0.86 -22.84
N SER A 214 -6.73 -1.37 -23.53
CA SER A 214 -6.59 -1.93 -24.87
C SER A 214 -7.54 -1.19 -25.81
N SER A 215 -7.08 -0.96 -27.03
CA SER A 215 -7.88 -0.29 -28.07
C SER A 215 -8.20 -1.28 -29.17
N LYS A 216 -9.49 -1.43 -29.50
CA LYS A 216 -9.90 -1.98 -30.78
C LYS A 216 -10.16 -0.78 -31.69
N LYS A 217 -9.43 -0.68 -32.81
CA LYS A 217 -9.66 0.39 -33.80
C LYS A 217 -11.15 0.39 -34.17
N SER A 218 -11.83 1.46 -33.79
CA SER A 218 -13.18 1.77 -34.25
C SER A 218 -13.10 3.14 -34.94
N ASP A 219 -13.29 3.18 -36.23
CA ASP A 219 -13.24 4.43 -37.01
C ASP A 219 -14.48 5.31 -36.75
N LYS A 220 -15.46 4.82 -35.99
CA LYS A 220 -16.78 5.47 -35.84
C LYS A 220 -16.97 6.30 -34.58
N GLU A 221 -16.23 6.02 -33.50
CA GLU A 221 -16.45 6.72 -32.23
C GLU A 221 -15.14 7.25 -31.64
N LYS A 222 -15.15 8.53 -31.22
CA LYS A 222 -14.01 9.13 -30.50
C LYS A 222 -13.93 8.57 -29.09
N PRO A 223 -12.73 8.23 -28.62
CA PRO A 223 -12.55 7.74 -27.25
C PRO A 223 -13.05 8.73 -26.20
N GLN A 224 -13.81 8.21 -25.23
CA GLN A 224 -14.34 9.00 -24.11
C GLN A 224 -14.18 8.24 -22.79
N VAL A 225 -13.99 8.97 -21.71
CA VAL A 225 -14.05 8.47 -20.34
C VAL A 225 -15.32 9.00 -19.69
N ILE A 226 -16.09 8.11 -19.12
CA ILE A 226 -17.34 8.41 -18.44
C ILE A 226 -17.15 8.16 -16.95
N LEU A 227 -17.40 9.18 -16.14
CA LEU A 227 -17.48 9.13 -14.69
C LEU A 227 -18.95 9.21 -14.28
N GLU A 228 -19.42 8.22 -13.56
CA GLU A 228 -20.78 8.12 -13.04
C GLU A 228 -20.74 7.98 -11.53
N GLY A 229 -21.65 8.63 -10.82
CA GLY A 229 -21.77 8.49 -9.37
C GLY A 229 -22.97 9.26 -8.82
N THR A 230 -23.14 9.20 -7.52
CA THR A 230 -24.25 9.87 -6.81
C THR A 230 -23.79 11.22 -6.27
N LEU A 231 -24.35 12.31 -6.78
CA LEU A 231 -24.14 13.70 -6.36
C LEU A 231 -25.43 14.24 -5.76
N ALA A 232 -25.41 14.66 -4.51
CA ALA A 232 -26.58 15.17 -3.80
C ALA A 232 -27.83 14.25 -3.93
N GLY A 233 -27.61 12.94 -3.90
CA GLY A 233 -28.67 11.93 -3.99
C GLY A 233 -29.19 11.64 -5.40
N LYS A 234 -28.61 12.24 -6.43
CA LYS A 234 -28.97 11.99 -7.84
C LYS A 234 -27.80 11.35 -8.58
N THR A 235 -28.09 10.36 -9.40
CA THR A 235 -27.08 9.80 -10.31
C THR A 235 -26.68 10.87 -11.33
N THR A 236 -25.40 11.18 -11.37
CA THR A 236 -24.81 12.20 -12.25
C THR A 236 -23.70 11.57 -13.10
N THR A 237 -23.65 11.93 -14.35
CA THR A 237 -22.68 11.39 -15.31
C THR A 237 -21.87 12.55 -15.92
N PHE A 238 -20.56 12.41 -15.89
CA PHE A 238 -19.62 13.32 -16.55
C PHE A 238 -18.92 12.58 -17.69
N THR A 239 -18.86 13.20 -18.86
CA THR A 239 -18.23 12.61 -20.03
C THR A 239 -17.05 13.49 -20.48
N TYR A 240 -15.88 12.87 -20.58
CA TYR A 240 -14.65 13.55 -20.97
C TYR A 240 -14.11 12.96 -22.27
N LYS A 241 -13.72 13.83 -23.22
CA LYS A 241 -12.94 13.39 -24.38
C LYS A 241 -11.58 12.92 -23.91
N ALA A 242 -11.11 11.79 -24.40
CA ALA A 242 -9.83 11.23 -24.04
C ALA A 242 -9.03 10.86 -25.30
N ALA A 243 -7.71 11.04 -25.23
CA ALA A 243 -6.78 10.56 -26.24
C ALA A 243 -5.98 9.39 -25.64
N PHE A 244 -6.04 8.23 -26.29
CA PHE A 244 -5.30 7.05 -25.92
C PHE A 244 -4.21 6.82 -26.98
N GLY A 245 -2.96 6.83 -26.55
CA GLY A 245 -1.82 6.63 -27.45
C GLY A 245 -0.53 6.50 -26.67
N ALA A 246 0.52 6.03 -27.30
CA ALA A 246 1.85 6.03 -26.73
C ALA A 246 2.33 7.48 -26.56
N ASN A 247 2.65 7.87 -25.34
CA ASN A 247 3.22 9.16 -25.03
C ASN A 247 4.48 8.96 -24.16
N GLU A 248 5.63 9.14 -24.77
CA GLU A 248 6.93 8.97 -24.11
C GLU A 248 7.26 10.08 -23.09
N LYS A 249 6.46 11.16 -23.05
CA LYS A 249 6.70 12.28 -22.12
C LYS A 249 6.38 11.97 -20.67
N HIS A 250 5.68 10.86 -20.39
CA HIS A 250 5.20 10.50 -19.06
C HIS A 250 5.64 9.09 -18.67
N ASP A 251 6.93 8.83 -18.73
CA ASP A 251 7.58 7.53 -18.41
C ASP A 251 7.39 7.09 -16.95
N PHE A 252 7.06 8.04 -16.06
CA PHE A 252 6.74 7.75 -14.66
C PHE A 252 5.38 7.05 -14.46
N ILE A 253 4.41 7.21 -15.37
CA ILE A 253 3.05 6.63 -15.23
C ILE A 253 3.07 5.10 -15.14
N PRO A 254 3.77 4.36 -16.00
CA PRO A 254 3.83 2.90 -15.90
C PRO A 254 4.40 2.43 -14.56
N ARG A 255 5.39 3.13 -14.01
CA ARG A 255 5.97 2.83 -12.71
C ARG A 255 4.98 3.08 -11.57
N LEU A 256 4.26 4.20 -11.57
CA LEU A 256 3.23 4.47 -10.57
C LEU A 256 2.11 3.44 -10.62
N TRP A 257 1.68 3.07 -11.85
CA TRP A 257 0.71 1.98 -12.00
C TRP A 257 1.25 0.67 -11.39
N ALA A 258 2.50 0.29 -11.70
CA ALA A 258 3.13 -0.91 -11.18
C ALA A 258 3.24 -0.87 -9.65
N THR A 259 3.62 0.27 -9.06
CA THR A 259 3.71 0.45 -7.60
C THR A 259 2.34 0.22 -6.94
N ARG A 260 1.27 0.80 -7.47
CA ARG A 260 -0.09 0.57 -6.96
C ARG A 260 -0.55 -0.86 -7.18
N ARG A 261 -0.20 -1.46 -8.32
CA ARG A 261 -0.53 -2.87 -8.61
C ARG A 261 0.18 -3.80 -7.64
N VAL A 262 1.46 -3.59 -7.37
CA VAL A 262 2.23 -4.35 -6.37
C VAL A 262 1.61 -4.19 -4.99
N GLY A 263 1.28 -2.98 -4.56
CA GLY A 263 0.61 -2.74 -3.27
C GLY A 263 -0.74 -3.47 -3.16
N TYR A 264 -1.53 -3.48 -4.23
CA TYR A 264 -2.77 -4.23 -4.29
C TYR A 264 -2.53 -5.76 -4.19
N LEU A 265 -1.58 -6.30 -4.94
CA LEU A 265 -1.28 -7.73 -4.93
C LEU A 265 -0.73 -8.20 -3.58
N LEU A 266 0.14 -7.41 -2.95
CA LEU A 266 0.65 -7.68 -1.61
C LEU A 266 -0.47 -7.70 -0.56
N ASP A 267 -1.43 -6.79 -0.70
CA ASP A 267 -2.59 -6.74 0.18
C ASP A 267 -3.53 -7.93 -0.02
N GLU A 268 -3.79 -8.33 -1.27
CA GLU A 268 -4.53 -9.56 -1.61
C GLU A 268 -3.88 -10.81 -0.99
N ILE A 269 -2.55 -10.93 -1.11
CA ILE A 269 -1.81 -12.03 -0.49
C ILE A 269 -1.94 -11.99 1.04
N ARG A 270 -1.86 -10.82 1.64
CA ARG A 270 -1.98 -10.64 3.09
C ARG A 270 -3.38 -10.98 3.60
N LEU A 271 -4.42 -10.55 2.88
CA LEU A 271 -5.82 -10.70 3.30
C LEU A 271 -6.40 -12.08 2.97
N HIS A 272 -6.02 -12.66 1.85
CA HIS A 272 -6.63 -13.88 1.32
C HIS A 272 -5.70 -15.09 1.25
N GLY A 273 -4.42 -14.89 1.58
CA GLY A 273 -3.40 -15.95 1.54
C GLY A 273 -2.53 -15.90 0.28
N GLU A 274 -1.42 -16.62 0.35
CA GLU A 274 -0.44 -16.69 -0.74
C GLU A 274 -0.99 -17.53 -1.90
N ASN A 275 -0.76 -17.04 -3.12
CA ASN A 275 -1.03 -17.72 -4.38
C ASN A 275 0.15 -17.49 -5.31
N ASP A 276 0.64 -18.53 -5.97
CA ASP A 276 1.82 -18.47 -6.84
C ASP A 276 1.68 -17.46 -7.97
N GLU A 277 0.48 -17.34 -8.59
CA GLU A 277 0.22 -16.34 -9.63
C GLU A 277 0.39 -14.90 -9.12
N LEU A 278 -0.15 -14.60 -7.93
CA LEU A 278 -0.04 -13.27 -7.33
C LEU A 278 1.41 -12.96 -6.98
N LYS A 279 2.14 -13.94 -6.44
CA LYS A 279 3.55 -13.84 -6.10
C LYS A 279 4.40 -13.56 -7.34
N ASP A 280 4.23 -14.34 -8.40
CA ASP A 280 4.96 -14.19 -9.64
C ASP A 280 4.70 -12.83 -10.30
N GLU A 281 3.45 -12.35 -10.28
CA GLU A 281 3.13 -11.00 -10.78
C GLU A 281 3.81 -9.92 -9.93
N VAL A 282 3.86 -10.07 -8.59
CA VAL A 282 4.57 -9.14 -7.69
C VAL A 282 6.06 -9.11 -8.03
N VAL A 283 6.71 -10.29 -8.11
CA VAL A 283 8.15 -10.41 -8.40
C VAL A 283 8.47 -9.79 -9.76
N THR A 284 7.71 -10.12 -10.79
CA THR A 284 7.91 -9.60 -12.16
C THR A 284 7.78 -8.07 -12.19
N LEU A 285 6.72 -7.51 -11.61
CA LEU A 285 6.53 -6.06 -11.59
C LEU A 285 7.58 -5.36 -10.74
N ALA A 286 7.91 -5.93 -9.59
CA ALA A 286 8.86 -5.34 -8.67
C ALA A 286 10.27 -5.31 -9.27
N ARG A 287 10.71 -6.38 -9.93
CA ARG A 287 11.97 -6.44 -10.69
C ARG A 287 11.98 -5.40 -11.81
N ARG A 288 10.96 -5.43 -12.66
CA ARG A 288 10.89 -4.54 -13.83
C ARG A 288 10.95 -3.06 -13.47
N TRP A 289 10.30 -2.66 -12.38
CA TRP A 289 10.15 -1.25 -12.00
C TRP A 289 11.00 -0.84 -10.78
N GLY A 290 11.86 -1.74 -10.27
CA GLY A 290 12.69 -1.48 -9.09
C GLY A 290 11.87 -1.14 -7.85
N ILE A 291 10.77 -1.86 -7.63
CA ILE A 291 9.91 -1.70 -6.47
C ILE A 291 10.37 -2.70 -5.41
N VAL A 292 10.75 -2.18 -4.24
CA VAL A 292 11.16 -3.04 -3.13
C VAL A 292 9.93 -3.72 -2.51
N THR A 293 10.00 -5.03 -2.34
CA THR A 293 8.95 -5.86 -1.77
C THR A 293 9.54 -6.94 -0.87
N PRO A 294 8.76 -7.60 0.01
CA PRO A 294 9.23 -8.75 0.77
C PRO A 294 9.76 -9.89 -0.12
N TYR A 295 9.35 -9.96 -1.38
CA TYR A 295 9.78 -10.98 -2.35
C TYR A 295 11.01 -10.60 -3.16
N THR A 296 11.37 -9.32 -3.26
CA THR A 296 12.48 -8.86 -4.10
C THR A 296 13.73 -8.56 -3.32
N SER A 297 13.65 -8.43 -2.00
CA SER A 297 14.81 -8.26 -1.12
C SER A 297 15.85 -9.39 -1.26
N TYR A 298 15.40 -10.56 -1.67
CA TYR A 298 16.22 -11.75 -1.87
C TYR A 298 16.99 -11.77 -3.19
N LEU A 299 16.40 -11.30 -4.27
CA LEU A 299 16.97 -11.46 -5.62
C LEU A 299 18.28 -10.69 -5.80
N ILE A 300 18.43 -9.61 -5.06
CA ILE A 300 19.68 -8.81 -5.05
C ILE A 300 20.79 -9.56 -4.31
N ILE A 301 20.45 -10.44 -3.38
CA ILE A 301 21.40 -11.23 -2.58
C ILE A 301 21.86 -12.48 -3.36
N GLU A 302 20.99 -13.15 -4.13
CA GLU A 302 21.40 -14.24 -5.03
C GLU A 302 22.42 -13.77 -6.07
N ASP A 303 22.23 -12.56 -6.61
CA ASP A 303 23.18 -11.93 -7.52
C ASP A 303 24.50 -11.56 -6.82
N GLU A 304 24.51 -11.31 -5.52
CA GLU A 304 25.72 -11.07 -4.73
C GLU A 304 26.52 -12.35 -4.45
N GLU A 305 25.89 -13.50 -4.30
CA GLU A 305 26.59 -14.76 -4.11
C GLU A 305 27.40 -15.19 -5.33
N ASN A 306 26.99 -14.73 -6.51
CA ASN A 306 27.70 -14.92 -7.77
C ASN A 306 28.77 -13.85 -8.04
N ARG A 307 29.00 -12.89 -7.12
CA ARG A 307 30.04 -11.86 -7.29
C ARG A 307 31.43 -12.41 -7.11
N ALA A 308 32.27 -12.25 -8.12
CA ALA A 308 33.67 -12.61 -8.09
C ALA A 308 34.57 -11.67 -7.23
N VAL A 309 34.03 -10.54 -6.71
CA VAL A 309 34.82 -9.55 -5.96
C VAL A 309 34.18 -9.22 -4.63
N PRO A 310 34.86 -9.40 -3.46
CA PRO A 310 34.36 -8.96 -2.16
C PRO A 310 34.24 -7.44 -2.09
N LEU A 311 33.13 -6.91 -1.56
CA LEU A 311 32.99 -5.49 -1.28
C LEU A 311 34.12 -5.00 -0.38
N ALA A 312 34.84 -3.94 -0.79
CA ALA A 312 35.88 -3.32 -0.01
C ALA A 312 35.33 -2.91 1.36
N ARG A 313 35.98 -3.37 2.43
CA ARG A 313 35.70 -2.96 3.81
C ARG A 313 35.91 -1.44 3.92
N GLN A 314 34.86 -0.66 3.95
CA GLN A 314 34.95 0.66 4.54
C GLN A 314 35.07 0.49 6.06
N SER A 315 36.25 0.79 6.58
CA SER A 315 36.54 0.83 8.01
C SER A 315 35.64 1.88 8.67
N MET A 316 34.58 1.46 9.31
CA MET A 316 33.86 2.28 10.28
C MET A 316 34.68 2.37 11.55
N GLY A 317 35.15 3.59 11.85
CA GLY A 317 35.89 3.90 13.05
C GLY A 317 35.14 3.45 14.32
N GLN A 318 35.90 2.83 15.21
CA GLN A 318 35.51 2.43 16.54
C GLN A 318 34.88 3.61 17.30
N ARG A 319 33.60 3.50 17.61
CA ARG A 319 32.95 4.24 18.69
C ARG A 319 32.57 3.28 19.79
N SER A 320 33.19 3.48 20.93
CA SER A 320 33.02 2.73 22.19
C SER A 320 31.56 2.60 22.59
N ALA A 321 31.09 1.36 22.75
CA ALA A 321 29.79 1.03 23.28
C ALA A 321 29.73 1.22 24.79
N ARG A 322 28.71 1.90 25.28
CA ARG A 322 28.23 1.81 26.67
C ARG A 322 27.12 0.75 26.74
N PRO A 323 27.09 -0.12 27.76
CA PRO A 323 26.07 -1.13 27.88
C PRO A 323 24.88 -0.59 28.67
N ASN A 324 23.71 -0.53 28.07
CA ASN A 324 22.39 -0.76 28.72
C ASN A 324 21.26 -0.49 27.72
N SER A 325 20.53 -1.55 27.42
CA SER A 325 19.08 -1.63 27.32
C SER A 325 18.61 -2.66 26.29
N SER A 326 17.95 -3.65 26.75
CA SER A 326 16.85 -4.53 26.25
C SER A 326 16.71 -4.92 24.75
N PRO A 327 16.17 -6.12 24.48
CA PRO A 327 16.53 -6.91 23.31
C PRO A 327 15.66 -6.60 22.09
N SER A 328 16.23 -6.00 21.08
CA SER A 328 15.73 -6.11 19.70
C SER A 328 16.52 -7.23 19.00
N SER A 329 16.10 -8.47 19.20
CA SER A 329 16.79 -9.68 18.78
C SER A 329 16.87 -9.93 17.27
N ILE A 330 16.27 -9.06 16.45
CA ILE A 330 16.23 -9.19 14.97
C ILE A 330 17.33 -8.36 14.30
N ILE A 331 17.78 -7.25 14.89
CA ILE A 331 18.82 -6.36 14.31
C ILE A 331 20.24 -6.95 14.45
N ASN A 332 20.46 -7.81 15.44
CA ASN A 332 21.76 -8.44 15.68
C ASN A 332 22.09 -9.62 14.74
N GLY A 333 21.15 -10.10 13.93
CA GLY A 333 21.35 -11.27 13.06
C GLY A 333 22.43 -11.08 11.99
N ARG A 334 22.66 -9.85 11.51
CA ARG A 334 23.58 -9.58 10.39
C ARG A 334 25.04 -9.44 10.83
N ASN A 335 25.33 -8.83 11.97
CA ASN A 335 26.71 -8.78 12.48
C ASN A 335 27.18 -10.17 12.93
N SER A 336 26.26 -10.99 13.48
CA SER A 336 26.55 -12.38 13.81
C SER A 336 26.72 -13.28 12.58
N PHE A 337 26.15 -12.92 11.43
CA PHE A 337 26.29 -13.64 10.16
C PHE A 337 27.72 -13.55 9.60
N LEU A 338 28.28 -12.33 9.49
CA LEU A 338 29.63 -12.12 8.98
C LEU A 338 30.73 -12.67 9.92
N GLU A 339 30.43 -12.74 11.22
CA GLU A 339 31.30 -13.39 12.21
C GLU A 339 31.21 -14.92 12.23
N ARG A 340 30.06 -15.49 11.80
CA ARG A 340 29.77 -16.93 11.89
C ARG A 340 30.19 -17.74 10.66
N PHE A 341 30.19 -17.11 9.49
CA PHE A 341 30.50 -17.75 8.22
C PHE A 341 31.80 -17.15 7.64
N GLY A 342 32.97 -17.67 8.09
CA GLY A 342 34.29 -17.26 7.59
C GLY A 342 34.47 -17.50 6.07
N SER A 343 35.47 -16.88 5.48
CA SER A 343 35.79 -16.86 4.04
C SER A 343 36.20 -18.26 3.47
N GLY A 344 35.22 -19.13 3.18
CA GLY A 344 35.46 -20.42 2.54
C GLY A 344 34.36 -20.77 1.52
N GLN A 345 34.66 -21.65 0.54
CA GLN A 345 33.72 -22.08 -0.51
C GLN A 345 32.43 -22.78 -0.01
N THR A 346 32.39 -23.20 1.26
CA THR A 346 31.19 -23.71 1.93
C THR A 346 30.30 -22.59 2.46
N ALA A 347 30.83 -21.39 2.66
CA ALA A 347 30.10 -20.24 3.20
C ALA A 347 28.92 -19.78 2.30
N GLY A 348 29.03 -19.92 0.99
CA GLY A 348 28.00 -19.54 0.05
C GLY A 348 26.71 -20.36 0.17
N ARG A 349 26.81 -21.69 0.31
CA ARG A 349 25.63 -22.58 0.42
C ARG A 349 24.90 -22.41 1.75
N ASP A 350 25.61 -22.19 2.84
CA ASP A 350 25.02 -21.97 4.16
C ASP A 350 24.43 -20.57 4.27
N ALA A 351 25.04 -19.59 3.60
CA ALA A 351 24.50 -18.24 3.46
C ALA A 351 23.19 -18.24 2.67
N ALA A 352 23.14 -18.92 1.52
CA ALA A 352 21.92 -19.04 0.72
C ALA A 352 20.79 -19.74 1.48
N ARG A 353 21.12 -20.78 2.25
CA ARG A 353 20.14 -21.47 3.11
C ARG A 353 19.60 -20.56 4.20
N TYR A 354 20.47 -19.82 4.88
CA TYR A 354 20.09 -18.87 5.94
C TYR A 354 19.21 -17.75 5.38
N LEU A 355 19.56 -17.24 4.22
CA LEU A 355 18.80 -16.19 3.55
C LEU A 355 17.41 -16.67 3.11
N ARG A 356 17.29 -17.88 2.57
CA ARG A 356 15.98 -18.50 2.27
C ARG A 356 15.12 -18.72 3.51
N GLU A 357 15.74 -19.09 4.64
CA GLU A 357 15.02 -19.20 5.92
C GLU A 357 14.60 -17.83 6.46
N PHE A 358 15.45 -16.81 6.29
CA PHE A 358 15.14 -15.44 6.68
C PHE A 358 13.99 -14.88 5.85
N GLU A 359 13.98 -15.10 4.53
CA GLU A 359 12.88 -14.73 3.64
C GLU A 359 11.56 -15.38 4.02
N LYS A 360 11.61 -16.71 4.20
CA LYS A 360 10.41 -17.42 4.65
C LYS A 360 9.87 -16.81 5.94
N LYS A 361 10.74 -16.43 6.88
CA LYS A 361 10.33 -15.77 8.13
C LYS A 361 9.83 -14.35 7.90
N ALA A 362 10.50 -13.58 7.06
CA ALA A 362 10.10 -12.21 6.74
C ALA A 362 8.77 -12.18 6.00
N PHE A 363 8.63 -13.04 5.00
CA PHE A 363 7.40 -13.20 4.25
C PHE A 363 6.26 -13.77 5.12
N HIS A 364 6.56 -14.79 5.92
CA HIS A 364 5.58 -15.36 6.85
C HIS A 364 5.13 -14.30 7.87
N GLY A 365 6.05 -13.45 8.35
CA GLY A 365 5.72 -12.29 9.18
C GLY A 365 4.80 -11.30 8.46
N PHE A 366 5.06 -11.01 7.17
CA PHE A 366 4.25 -10.10 6.36
C PHE A 366 2.85 -10.67 6.05
N ALA A 367 2.78 -11.90 5.54
CA ALA A 367 1.53 -12.48 5.02
C ALA A 367 0.68 -13.18 6.09
N ALA A 368 1.32 -13.85 7.06
CA ALA A 368 0.63 -14.65 8.06
C ALA A 368 0.25 -13.87 9.33
N SER A 369 1.01 -12.81 9.67
CA SER A 369 0.72 -12.03 10.89
C SER A 369 -0.60 -11.28 10.79
N GLU A 370 -1.48 -11.53 11.76
CA GLU A 370 -2.76 -10.82 11.89
C GLU A 370 -2.68 -9.68 12.90
N THR A 371 -1.75 -9.80 13.85
CA THR A 371 -1.57 -8.88 14.97
C THR A 371 -0.10 -8.58 15.22
N GLY A 372 0.20 -7.56 16.02
CA GLY A 372 1.55 -7.16 16.39
C GLY A 372 2.19 -6.18 15.42
N ASP A 373 3.40 -5.75 15.76
CA ASP A 373 4.14 -4.72 14.99
C ASP A 373 4.33 -5.10 13.53
N ALA A 374 4.61 -6.38 13.25
CA ALA A 374 4.79 -6.88 11.88
C ALA A 374 3.51 -6.75 11.05
N ALA A 375 2.35 -7.08 11.61
CA ALA A 375 1.05 -6.97 10.94
C ALA A 375 0.69 -5.52 10.63
N VAL A 376 0.90 -4.61 11.60
CA VAL A 376 0.65 -3.17 11.42
C VAL A 376 1.60 -2.57 10.37
N ALA A 377 2.89 -2.92 10.42
CA ALA A 377 3.87 -2.48 9.44
C ALA A 377 3.53 -2.97 8.03
N ALA A 378 3.11 -4.23 7.86
CA ALA A 378 2.67 -4.80 6.59
C ALA A 378 1.42 -4.09 6.04
N ALA A 379 0.41 -3.85 6.87
CA ALA A 379 -0.81 -3.15 6.51
C ALA A 379 -0.53 -1.71 6.06
N ARG A 380 0.26 -0.95 6.83
CA ARG A 380 0.66 0.43 6.50
C ARG A 380 1.47 0.50 5.21
N SER A 381 2.43 -0.41 5.02
CA SER A 381 3.24 -0.49 3.81
C SER A 381 2.39 -0.76 2.56
N SER A 382 1.50 -1.75 2.61
CA SER A 382 0.57 -2.06 1.51
C SER A 382 -0.35 -0.87 1.20
N ALA A 383 -0.89 -0.20 2.23
CA ALA A 383 -1.74 0.98 2.06
C ALA A 383 -1.00 2.14 1.38
N LYS A 384 0.26 2.40 1.76
CA LYS A 384 1.10 3.42 1.11
C LYS A 384 1.38 3.11 -0.36
N LEU A 385 1.71 1.86 -0.68
CA LEU A 385 1.91 1.43 -2.06
C LEU A 385 0.62 1.57 -2.89
N LYS A 386 -0.54 1.18 -2.35
CA LYS A 386 -1.85 1.34 -3.01
C LYS A 386 -2.20 2.81 -3.27
N ALA A 387 -1.78 3.71 -2.40
CA ALA A 387 -2.03 5.15 -2.48
C ALA A 387 -0.92 5.93 -3.22
N ALA A 388 0.12 5.27 -3.74
CA ALA A 388 1.29 5.90 -4.33
C ALA A 388 0.93 7.00 -5.34
N SER A 389 1.42 8.21 -5.11
CA SER A 389 1.26 9.38 -6.00
C SER A 389 2.60 9.90 -6.53
N SER A 390 3.72 9.39 -6.00
CA SER A 390 5.08 9.70 -6.41
C SER A 390 5.87 8.43 -6.70
N THR A 391 6.93 8.54 -7.49
CA THR A 391 7.85 7.42 -7.78
C THR A 391 8.67 6.99 -6.56
N ASN A 392 8.72 7.82 -5.51
CA ASN A 392 9.41 7.54 -4.25
C ASN A 392 8.52 6.84 -3.22
N ALA A 393 7.23 6.67 -3.51
CA ALA A 393 6.28 6.07 -2.57
C ALA A 393 6.66 4.65 -2.13
N SER A 394 7.33 3.87 -2.98
CA SER A 394 7.86 2.56 -2.61
C SER A 394 8.96 2.65 -1.56
N LYS A 395 9.82 3.68 -1.63
CA LYS A 395 10.84 3.95 -0.63
C LYS A 395 10.20 4.32 0.72
N GLU A 396 9.29 5.27 0.71
CA GLU A 396 8.57 5.74 1.91
C GLU A 396 7.73 4.63 2.56
N ALA A 397 7.14 3.73 1.76
CA ALA A 397 6.36 2.61 2.26
C ALA A 397 7.19 1.61 3.08
N TYR A 398 8.47 1.48 2.75
CA TYR A 398 9.36 0.52 3.39
C TYR A 398 10.30 1.14 4.43
N GLU A 399 10.57 2.42 4.40
CA GLU A 399 11.35 3.10 5.46
C GLU A 399 10.71 2.94 6.86
N GLU A 400 9.38 2.82 6.90
CA GLU A 400 8.62 2.51 8.11
C GLU A 400 8.47 1.00 8.38
N SER A 401 8.89 0.14 7.45
CA SER A 401 8.82 -1.30 7.65
C SER A 401 9.97 -1.80 8.52
N LEU A 402 9.79 -2.99 9.11
CA LEU A 402 10.84 -3.70 9.86
C LEU A 402 12.11 -3.98 9.02
N TYR A 403 12.06 -3.72 7.73
CA TYR A 403 13.10 -3.99 6.72
C TYR A 403 13.86 -2.74 6.25
N GLY A 404 13.62 -1.56 6.82
CA GLY A 404 14.18 -0.26 6.36
C GLY A 404 15.71 -0.23 6.20
N ASN A 405 16.47 -1.02 6.95
CA ASN A 405 17.92 -1.10 6.81
C ASN A 405 18.39 -1.91 5.59
N GLN A 406 17.61 -2.89 5.11
CA GLN A 406 17.95 -3.67 3.91
C GLN A 406 17.75 -2.85 2.63
N ILE A 407 16.76 -1.96 2.62
CA ILE A 407 16.41 -1.11 1.47
C ILE A 407 17.52 -0.14 1.11
N ARG A 408 18.25 0.40 2.09
CA ARG A 408 19.39 1.31 1.82
C ARG A 408 20.47 0.64 0.99
N PHE A 409 20.66 -0.65 1.17
CA PHE A 409 21.62 -1.44 0.40
C PHE A 409 21.13 -1.67 -1.03
N GLU A 410 19.87 -2.05 -1.21
CA GLU A 410 19.24 -2.27 -2.51
C GLU A 410 19.20 -1.01 -3.38
N GLN A 411 18.96 0.16 -2.77
CA GLN A 411 18.94 1.44 -3.48
C GLN A 411 20.29 1.84 -4.06
N GLN A 412 21.40 1.42 -3.46
CA GLN A 412 22.75 1.67 -4.00
C GLN A 412 23.06 0.80 -5.21
N SER A 413 22.36 -0.32 -5.36
CA SER A 413 22.54 -1.30 -6.42
C SER A 413 21.53 -1.20 -7.55
N THR A 414 20.64 -0.21 -7.54
CA THR A 414 19.58 -0.04 -8.54
C THR A 414 19.57 1.36 -9.13
N ARG A 415 19.48 1.47 -10.46
CA ARG A 415 19.31 2.74 -11.19
C ARG A 415 18.11 2.67 -12.11
N GLN A 416 17.36 3.77 -12.19
CA GLN A 416 16.24 3.89 -13.10
C GLN A 416 16.47 5.05 -14.06
N ILE A 417 16.51 4.75 -15.35
CA ILE A 417 16.81 5.72 -16.39
C ILE A 417 15.91 5.46 -17.60
N ALA A 418 15.14 6.47 -17.97
CA ALA A 418 14.30 6.48 -19.18
C ALA A 418 13.43 5.22 -19.32
N GLY A 419 12.69 4.86 -18.24
CA GLY A 419 11.73 3.76 -18.24
C GLY A 419 12.32 2.37 -18.02
N LYS A 420 13.65 2.23 -17.91
CA LYS A 420 14.32 0.96 -17.60
C LYS A 420 14.92 0.95 -16.20
N THR A 421 14.93 -0.23 -15.60
CA THR A 421 15.56 -0.50 -14.31
C THR A 421 16.84 -1.29 -14.52
N PHE A 422 17.95 -0.81 -14.01
CA PHE A 422 19.26 -1.43 -14.07
C PHE A 422 19.71 -1.86 -12.67
N TYR A 423 20.17 -3.08 -12.55
CA TYR A 423 20.76 -3.65 -11.33
C TYR A 423 22.26 -3.80 -11.47
N HIS A 424 22.99 -3.48 -10.43
CA HIS A 424 24.43 -3.66 -10.40
C HIS A 424 24.77 -5.13 -10.06
N ASN A 425 25.30 -5.87 -11.04
CA ASN A 425 25.65 -7.29 -10.90
C ASN A 425 27.07 -7.52 -11.46
N ASN A 426 27.94 -8.15 -10.67
CA ASN A 426 29.29 -8.58 -11.09
C ASN A 426 30.10 -7.55 -11.89
N ASN A 427 30.19 -6.31 -11.40
CA ASN A 427 30.90 -5.19 -12.06
C ASN A 427 30.22 -4.65 -13.35
N ALA A 428 29.01 -5.10 -13.66
CA ALA A 428 28.22 -4.57 -14.75
C ALA A 428 26.82 -4.13 -14.27
N TRP A 429 26.22 -3.18 -14.98
CA TRP A 429 24.82 -2.85 -14.80
C TRP A 429 23.98 -3.66 -15.77
N VAL A 430 22.97 -4.36 -15.29
CA VAL A 430 22.10 -5.25 -16.07
C VAL A 430 20.68 -4.71 -16.09
N ASP A 431 20.14 -4.49 -17.28
CA ASP A 431 18.73 -4.15 -17.48
C ASP A 431 17.83 -5.31 -17.02
N ALA A 432 16.83 -5.01 -16.20
CA ALA A 432 15.85 -5.99 -15.73
C ALA A 432 15.18 -6.77 -16.88
N GLU A 433 14.85 -6.09 -17.98
CA GLU A 433 14.26 -6.76 -19.16
C GLU A 433 15.25 -7.66 -19.91
N ALA A 434 16.56 -7.35 -19.87
CA ALA A 434 17.59 -8.22 -20.43
C ALA A 434 17.75 -9.50 -19.59
N ALA A 435 17.66 -9.38 -18.27
CA ALA A 435 17.71 -10.54 -17.36
C ALA A 435 16.51 -11.48 -17.53
N GLU A 436 15.34 -10.97 -17.90
CA GLU A 436 14.13 -11.76 -18.18
C GLU A 436 14.19 -12.52 -19.53
N LYS A 437 15.14 -12.21 -20.41
CA LYS A 437 15.27 -12.80 -21.76
C LYS A 437 16.66 -13.33 -22.05
N PRO A 438 17.13 -14.31 -21.27
CA PRO A 438 18.48 -14.85 -21.43
C PRO A 438 18.71 -15.50 -22.81
N GLU A 439 17.64 -15.89 -23.51
CA GLU A 439 17.67 -16.47 -24.86
C GLU A 439 17.83 -15.42 -25.97
N ALA A 440 17.73 -14.12 -25.65
CA ALA A 440 17.85 -13.07 -26.64
C ALA A 440 19.29 -13.01 -27.20
N LYS A 441 19.40 -12.68 -28.48
CA LYS A 441 20.69 -12.57 -29.15
C LYS A 441 21.55 -11.49 -28.50
N VAL A 442 22.78 -11.86 -28.09
CA VAL A 442 23.75 -10.96 -27.45
C VAL A 442 24.68 -10.33 -28.50
N ARG A 443 24.80 -9.01 -28.47
CA ARG A 443 25.78 -8.24 -29.24
C ARG A 443 26.80 -7.58 -28.31
N LYS A 444 28.06 -7.98 -28.40
CA LYS A 444 29.14 -7.37 -27.65
C LYS A 444 29.66 -6.11 -28.33
N ILE A 445 29.76 -5.02 -27.58
CA ILE A 445 30.27 -3.72 -28.06
C ILE A 445 31.27 -3.15 -27.05
N VAL A 446 32.40 -2.73 -27.54
CA VAL A 446 33.43 -2.07 -26.69
C VAL A 446 33.00 -0.61 -26.45
N PHE A 447 32.99 -0.19 -25.18
CA PHE A 447 32.68 1.19 -24.80
C PHE A 447 33.61 2.19 -25.52
N GLY A 448 33.03 3.23 -26.12
CA GLY A 448 33.80 4.24 -26.86
C GLY A 448 34.23 3.84 -28.28
N SER A 449 33.83 2.65 -28.78
CA SER A 449 34.08 2.26 -30.18
C SER A 449 33.12 2.93 -31.16
N ASP A 450 33.42 2.89 -32.45
CA ASP A 450 32.53 3.39 -33.49
C ASP A 450 31.13 2.77 -33.43
N ASN A 451 31.05 1.46 -33.12
CA ASN A 451 29.76 0.77 -32.95
C ASN A 451 28.99 1.27 -31.71
N TYR A 452 29.70 1.64 -30.62
CA TYR A 452 29.09 2.26 -29.47
C TYR A 452 28.49 3.64 -29.84
N PHE A 453 29.20 4.48 -30.54
CA PHE A 453 28.70 5.78 -30.98
C PHE A 453 27.55 5.67 -31.99
N LYS A 454 27.61 4.68 -32.89
CA LYS A 454 26.48 4.38 -33.81
C LYS A 454 25.23 3.98 -33.04
N LEU A 455 25.36 3.15 -31.98
CA LEU A 455 24.25 2.76 -31.13
C LEU A 455 23.68 3.96 -30.34
N LEU A 456 24.56 4.78 -29.78
CA LEU A 456 24.22 5.99 -29.04
C LEU A 456 23.45 7.00 -29.89
N ALA A 457 23.78 7.13 -31.16
CA ALA A 457 23.16 8.06 -32.10
C ALA A 457 21.75 7.63 -32.57
N ARG A 458 21.29 6.38 -32.28
CA ARG A 458 19.97 5.90 -32.74
C ARG A 458 18.81 6.64 -32.11
N SER A 459 18.89 6.96 -30.81
CA SER A 459 17.88 7.76 -30.13
C SER A 459 18.39 8.38 -28.83
N ALA A 460 17.77 9.50 -28.42
CA ALA A 460 18.06 10.14 -27.14
C ALA A 460 17.78 9.22 -25.92
N THR A 461 16.83 8.30 -26.04
CA THR A 461 16.48 7.33 -25.02
C THR A 461 17.59 6.28 -24.87
N ILE A 462 18.10 5.74 -25.97
CA ILE A 462 19.24 4.81 -25.97
C ILE A 462 20.48 5.50 -25.38
N ALA A 463 20.74 6.75 -25.72
CA ALA A 463 21.84 7.52 -25.16
C ALA A 463 21.76 7.63 -23.64
N LYS A 464 20.56 7.84 -23.08
CA LYS A 464 20.34 7.84 -21.64
C LYS A 464 20.64 6.48 -21.02
N TRP A 465 20.20 5.38 -21.62
CA TRP A 465 20.51 4.02 -21.11
C TRP A 465 22.00 3.74 -21.14
N LEU A 466 22.69 4.05 -22.22
CA LEU A 466 24.13 3.84 -22.34
C LEU A 466 24.96 4.73 -21.39
N SER A 467 24.37 5.79 -20.81
CA SER A 467 25.02 6.65 -19.81
C SER A 467 25.07 6.04 -18.40
N VAL A 468 24.43 4.87 -18.18
CA VAL A 468 24.39 4.21 -16.87
C VAL A 468 25.79 3.84 -16.40
N ALA A 469 26.58 3.18 -17.24
CA ALA A 469 27.95 2.76 -16.95
C ALA A 469 28.71 2.29 -18.21
N GLY A 470 30.03 2.18 -18.08
CA GLY A 470 30.87 1.62 -19.13
C GLY A 470 30.80 0.10 -19.25
N ASN A 471 30.33 -0.61 -18.22
CA ASN A 471 30.00 -2.03 -18.26
C ASN A 471 28.49 -2.16 -18.05
N LEU A 472 27.78 -2.59 -19.08
CA LEU A 472 26.32 -2.56 -19.15
C LEU A 472 25.76 -3.66 -20.03
N GLN A 473 24.69 -4.31 -19.59
CA GLN A 473 23.84 -5.14 -20.42
C GLN A 473 22.46 -4.48 -20.54
N VAL A 474 21.99 -4.25 -21.76
CA VAL A 474 20.72 -3.59 -22.03
C VAL A 474 19.98 -4.23 -23.19
N LEU A 475 18.68 -4.46 -23.02
CA LEU A 475 17.80 -4.95 -24.08
C LEU A 475 17.33 -3.78 -24.96
N ILE A 476 17.67 -3.82 -26.26
CA ILE A 476 17.25 -2.81 -27.25
C ILE A 476 16.71 -3.56 -28.47
N ASP A 477 15.49 -3.26 -28.89
CA ASP A 477 14.84 -3.85 -30.08
C ASP A 477 14.84 -5.39 -30.08
N GLY A 478 14.75 -6.01 -28.88
CA GLY A 478 14.74 -7.47 -28.75
C GLY A 478 16.13 -8.16 -28.75
N GLU A 479 17.22 -7.40 -28.86
CA GLU A 479 18.60 -7.90 -28.73
C GLU A 479 19.26 -7.34 -27.47
N ILE A 480 20.10 -8.15 -26.80
CA ILE A 480 20.88 -7.71 -25.64
C ILE A 480 22.19 -7.11 -26.14
N TYR A 481 22.43 -5.85 -25.79
CA TYR A 481 23.71 -5.19 -26.03
C TYR A 481 24.56 -5.26 -24.76
N GLU A 482 25.67 -5.99 -24.83
CA GLU A 482 26.68 -6.09 -23.78
C GLU A 482 27.81 -5.10 -24.06
N ILE A 483 27.84 -4.02 -23.28
CA ILE A 483 28.86 -2.98 -23.38
C ILE A 483 29.95 -3.30 -22.37
N THR A 484 31.21 -3.36 -22.80
CA THR A 484 32.37 -3.61 -21.95
C THR A 484 33.43 -2.56 -22.13
N LYS A 485 34.10 -2.16 -21.05
CA LYS A 485 35.31 -1.33 -21.17
C LYS A 485 36.40 -2.18 -21.82
N LYS A 486 37.27 -1.53 -22.60
CA LYS A 486 38.45 -2.15 -23.13
C LYS A 486 39.31 -2.60 -21.95
N GLU A 487 39.66 -3.89 -21.86
CA GLU A 487 40.65 -4.33 -20.89
C GLU A 487 41.95 -3.59 -21.21
N GLU A 488 42.48 -2.85 -20.24
CA GLU A 488 43.85 -2.34 -20.28
C GLU A 488 44.76 -3.55 -20.18
N SER A 489 45.41 -3.87 -21.33
CA SER A 489 46.42 -4.94 -21.46
C SER A 489 47.72 -4.54 -20.76
#